data_c4b067e40f09f55a357d207ecc6d1492
#
_entry.id   c4b067e40f09f55a357d207ecc6d1492
#
_cell.length_a   1.000
_cell.length_b   1.000
_cell.length_c   1.000
_cell.angle_alpha   90.00
_cell.angle_beta   90.00
_cell.angle_gamma   90.00
#
_symmetry.space_group_name_H-M   'P 1'
#
loop_
_entity.id
_entity.type
_entity.pdbx_description
1 polymer ?
#
loop_
_entity_poly.entity_id
_entity_poly.type
_entity_poly.pdbx_seq_one_letter_code
_entity_poly.pdbx_strand_id
1 'polypeptide(L)'
;MEFRKDLGQYIYEYEGLIFAWDEEPEEDIQNTVESLAENYFKNLDVIIDFMLADIKEIYGEVTVEDVKEKLGKPVIDYNNGKVTYYEQSFDDCHIFEFEFMDDAFEDLQYFSIDG
;
A
#
# COMPACT_ATOMS: atom_id res chain seq x y z
N MET A 1 11.37 8.53 12.95
CA MET A 1 11.19 7.06 12.79
C MET A 1 10.65 6.49 14.09
N GLU A 2 9.57 5.76 14.01
CA GLU A 2 8.87 5.22 15.17
C GLU A 2 8.75 3.70 15.05
N PHE A 3 8.91 2.99 16.18
CA PHE A 3 8.69 1.55 16.21
C PHE A 3 7.26 1.26 16.67
N ARG A 4 6.51 0.53 15.87
CA ARG A 4 5.12 0.13 16.17
C ARG A 4 5.10 -1.31 16.68
N LYS A 5 4.78 -1.49 17.95
CA LYS A 5 4.72 -2.83 18.56
C LYS A 5 3.61 -3.69 17.98
N ASP A 6 2.50 -3.10 17.61
CA ASP A 6 1.36 -3.81 17.02
C ASP A 6 1.70 -4.42 15.66
N LEU A 7 2.60 -3.79 14.90
CA LEU A 7 3.09 -4.31 13.62
C LEU A 7 4.42 -5.05 13.75
N GLY A 8 5.14 -4.84 14.85
CA GLY A 8 6.50 -5.37 15.01
C GLY A 8 7.49 -4.73 14.05
N GLN A 9 7.27 -3.49 13.66
CA GLN A 9 8.04 -2.82 12.61
C GLN A 9 8.34 -1.37 12.96
N TYR A 10 9.40 -0.84 12.34
CA TYR A 10 9.71 0.58 12.33
C TYR A 10 8.89 1.25 11.22
N ILE A 11 8.25 2.37 11.52
CA ILE A 11 7.43 3.08 10.54
C ILE A 11 7.88 4.52 10.34
N TYR A 12 7.58 5.05 9.15
CA TYR A 12 7.83 6.44 8.78
C TYR A 12 6.69 6.89 7.87
N GLU A 13 5.99 7.96 8.25
CA GLU A 13 4.95 8.54 7.40
C GLU A 13 5.52 9.61 6.49
N TYR A 14 5.14 9.57 5.21
CA TYR A 14 5.57 10.54 4.21
C TYR A 14 4.49 10.67 3.15
N GLU A 15 4.02 11.91 2.91
CA GLU A 15 3.03 12.20 1.86
C GLU A 15 1.75 11.35 1.94
N GLY A 16 1.32 11.01 3.14
CA GLY A 16 0.13 10.19 3.35
C GLY A 16 0.33 8.70 3.18
N LEU A 17 1.58 8.27 3.02
CA LEU A 17 1.95 6.85 2.95
C LEU A 17 2.67 6.44 4.23
N ILE A 18 2.50 5.20 4.63
CA ILE A 18 3.18 4.63 5.78
C ILE A 18 4.20 3.62 5.28
N PHE A 19 5.48 3.86 5.54
CA PHE A 19 6.55 2.95 5.17
C PHE A 19 6.97 2.13 6.38
N ALA A 20 7.18 0.83 6.19
CA ALA A 20 7.49 -0.08 7.29
C ALA A 20 8.71 -0.95 6.97
N TRP A 21 9.53 -1.19 7.98
CA TRP A 21 10.72 -2.04 7.90
C TRP A 21 10.76 -2.97 9.11
N ASP A 22 11.23 -4.19 8.91
CA ASP A 22 11.38 -5.18 9.98
C ASP A 22 12.51 -4.79 10.94
N GLU A 23 13.55 -4.13 10.41
CA GLU A 23 14.68 -3.65 11.19
C GLU A 23 14.83 -2.14 11.01
N GLU A 24 15.55 -1.48 11.93
CA GLU A 24 15.79 -0.05 11.82
C GLU A 24 16.53 0.25 10.52
N PRO A 25 15.97 1.10 9.64
CA PRO A 25 16.62 1.41 8.36
C PRO A 25 17.83 2.30 8.53
N GLU A 26 18.70 2.28 7.51
CA GLU A 26 19.90 3.11 7.48
C GLU A 26 19.56 4.60 7.27
N GLU A 27 20.54 5.49 7.54
CA GLU A 27 20.33 6.93 7.50
C GLU A 27 19.91 7.48 6.13
N ASP A 28 20.28 6.84 5.04
CA ASP A 28 19.97 7.29 3.69
C ASP A 28 18.60 6.82 3.17
N ILE A 29 17.80 6.24 4.05
CA ILE A 29 16.47 5.73 3.69
C ILE A 29 15.54 6.83 3.16
N GLN A 30 15.79 8.09 3.51
CA GLN A 30 14.96 9.21 3.08
C GLN A 30 14.85 9.28 1.55
N ASN A 31 15.95 9.07 0.83
CA ASN A 31 15.95 9.07 -0.63
C ASN A 31 15.10 7.93 -1.19
N THR A 32 15.16 6.76 -0.57
CA THR A 32 14.35 5.60 -0.96
C THR A 32 12.87 5.88 -0.73
N VAL A 33 12.51 6.46 0.42
CA VAL A 33 11.13 6.82 0.75
C VAL A 33 10.57 7.82 -0.26
N GLU A 34 11.32 8.86 -0.59
CA GLU A 34 10.88 9.87 -1.55
C GLU A 34 10.66 9.28 -2.95
N SER A 35 11.57 8.40 -3.38
CA SER A 35 11.47 7.74 -4.67
C SER A 35 10.26 6.80 -4.73
N LEU A 36 10.04 6.01 -3.68
CA LEU A 36 8.90 5.10 -3.61
C LEU A 36 7.57 5.88 -3.58
N ALA A 37 7.51 6.96 -2.83
CA ALA A 37 6.30 7.79 -2.77
C ALA A 37 5.98 8.39 -4.13
N GLU A 38 6.97 8.93 -4.82
CA GLU A 38 6.80 9.48 -6.16
C GLU A 38 6.28 8.42 -7.13
N ASN A 39 6.88 7.23 -7.12
CA ASN A 39 6.48 6.15 -8.01
C ASN A 39 5.09 5.62 -7.69
N TYR A 40 4.74 5.53 -6.42
CA TYR A 40 3.40 5.11 -6.00
C TYR A 40 2.33 6.04 -6.56
N PHE A 41 2.48 7.35 -6.38
CA PHE A 41 1.50 8.31 -6.86
C PHE A 41 1.47 8.40 -8.38
N LYS A 42 2.63 8.31 -9.02
CA LYS A 42 2.73 8.31 -10.48
C LYS A 42 1.97 7.14 -11.11
N ASN A 43 2.01 5.98 -10.47
CA ASN A 43 1.38 4.76 -10.97
C ASN A 43 0.08 4.40 -10.24
N LEU A 44 -0.51 5.34 -9.48
CA LEU A 44 -1.70 5.05 -8.69
C LEU A 44 -2.86 4.53 -9.54
N ASP A 45 -3.07 5.08 -10.73
CA ASP A 45 -4.13 4.60 -11.62
C ASP A 45 -3.89 3.16 -12.07
N VAL A 46 -2.64 2.80 -12.36
CA VAL A 46 -2.26 1.43 -12.72
C VAL A 46 -2.48 0.49 -11.53
N ILE A 47 -2.10 0.92 -10.33
CA ILE A 47 -2.30 0.16 -9.11
C ILE A 47 -3.78 -0.11 -8.88
N ILE A 48 -4.61 0.90 -9.03
CA ILE A 48 -6.07 0.77 -8.87
C ILE A 48 -6.66 -0.15 -9.94
N ASP A 49 -6.27 0.02 -11.20
CA ASP A 49 -6.74 -0.85 -12.28
C ASP A 49 -6.40 -2.32 -12.00
N PHE A 50 -5.23 -2.58 -11.43
CA PHE A 50 -4.80 -3.92 -11.04
C PHE A 50 -5.74 -4.54 -10.02
N MET A 51 -6.24 -3.74 -9.07
CA MET A 51 -7.13 -4.21 -8.00
C MET A 51 -8.62 -4.20 -8.37
N LEU A 52 -8.99 -3.39 -9.36
CA LEU A 52 -10.38 -3.01 -9.59
C LEU A 52 -11.31 -4.18 -9.89
N ALA A 53 -10.88 -5.13 -10.70
CA ALA A 53 -11.71 -6.29 -11.05
C ALA A 53 -12.11 -7.10 -9.82
N ASP A 54 -11.17 -7.34 -8.92
CA ASP A 54 -11.43 -8.09 -7.69
C ASP A 54 -12.30 -7.31 -6.71
N ILE A 55 -12.11 -6.00 -6.63
CA ILE A 55 -12.93 -5.14 -5.78
C ILE A 55 -14.37 -5.14 -6.28
N LYS A 56 -14.58 -5.02 -7.60
CA LYS A 56 -15.92 -5.07 -8.19
C LYS A 56 -16.63 -6.40 -7.94
N GLU A 57 -15.87 -7.49 -7.93
CA GLU A 57 -16.43 -8.82 -7.69
C GLU A 57 -17.07 -8.94 -6.31
N ILE A 58 -16.52 -8.24 -5.32
CA ILE A 58 -17.01 -8.29 -3.94
C ILE A 58 -18.02 -7.18 -3.65
N TYR A 59 -17.75 -5.95 -4.11
CA TYR A 59 -18.53 -4.77 -3.72
C TYR A 59 -19.46 -4.24 -4.82
N GLY A 60 -19.44 -4.84 -6.01
CA GLY A 60 -20.31 -4.42 -7.11
C GLY A 60 -19.72 -3.29 -7.92
N GLU A 61 -20.58 -2.40 -8.43
CA GLU A 61 -20.12 -1.32 -9.30
C GLU A 61 -19.35 -0.27 -8.51
N VAL A 62 -18.04 -0.24 -8.74
CA VAL A 62 -17.10 0.67 -8.07
C VAL A 62 -16.26 1.34 -9.15
N THR A 63 -16.08 2.65 -9.06
CA THR A 63 -15.26 3.41 -10.00
C THR A 63 -13.84 3.58 -9.44
N VAL A 64 -12.91 4.00 -10.31
CA VAL A 64 -11.56 4.34 -9.90
C VAL A 64 -11.58 5.43 -8.81
N GLU A 65 -12.47 6.41 -8.95
CA GLU A 65 -12.60 7.49 -7.97
C GLU A 65 -13.08 6.98 -6.61
N ASP A 66 -14.02 6.03 -6.60
CA ASP A 66 -14.48 5.40 -5.36
C ASP A 66 -13.33 4.70 -4.65
N VAL A 67 -12.49 4.00 -5.40
CA VAL A 67 -11.33 3.30 -4.84
C VAL A 67 -10.35 4.30 -4.23
N LYS A 68 -10.06 5.39 -4.94
CA LYS A 68 -9.16 6.44 -4.43
C LYS A 68 -9.63 7.01 -3.10
N GLU A 69 -10.93 7.24 -2.96
CA GLU A 69 -11.51 7.78 -1.74
C GLU A 69 -11.48 6.79 -0.57
N LYS A 70 -11.64 5.51 -0.86
CA LYS A 70 -11.90 4.50 0.18
C LYS A 70 -10.69 3.66 0.58
N LEU A 71 -9.58 3.72 -0.16
CA LEU A 71 -8.39 2.91 0.18
C LEU A 71 -7.75 3.29 1.51
N GLY A 72 -7.76 4.57 1.86
CA GLY A 72 -7.05 5.03 3.04
C GLY A 72 -5.53 5.04 2.84
N LYS A 73 -4.80 5.14 3.92
CA LYS A 73 -3.33 5.17 3.88
C LYS A 73 -2.77 3.75 3.71
N PRO A 74 -1.95 3.50 2.68
CA PRO A 74 -1.30 2.20 2.55
C PRO A 74 -0.12 2.07 3.51
N VAL A 75 0.15 0.85 3.93
CA VAL A 75 1.40 0.49 4.59
C VAL A 75 2.28 -0.20 3.55
N ILE A 76 3.40 0.42 3.22
CA ILE A 76 4.37 -0.11 2.26
C ILE A 76 5.47 -0.83 3.04
N ASP A 77 5.39 -2.16 3.05
CA ASP A 77 6.35 -3.02 3.72
C ASP A 77 7.50 -3.29 2.76
N TYR A 78 8.54 -2.48 2.84
CA TYR A 78 9.62 -2.49 1.86
C TYR A 78 10.38 -3.81 1.84
N ASN A 79 10.69 -4.36 3.01
CA ASN A 79 11.48 -5.60 3.11
C ASN A 79 10.77 -6.80 2.50
N ASN A 80 9.45 -6.84 2.63
CA ASN A 80 8.64 -7.96 2.15
C ASN A 80 7.98 -7.69 0.79
N GLY A 81 8.14 -6.48 0.25
CA GLY A 81 7.58 -6.14 -1.05
C GLY A 81 6.05 -6.15 -1.08
N LYS A 82 5.42 -5.66 -0.03
CA LYS A 82 3.95 -5.68 0.09
C LYS A 82 3.37 -4.30 0.34
N VAL A 83 2.18 -4.06 -0.21
CA VAL A 83 1.37 -2.89 0.14
C VAL A 83 0.07 -3.39 0.75
N THR A 84 -0.25 -2.91 1.94
CA THR A 84 -1.44 -3.33 2.68
C THR A 84 -2.29 -2.12 3.05
N TYR A 85 -3.59 -2.21 2.77
CA TYR A 85 -4.55 -1.16 3.09
C TYR A 85 -5.39 -1.60 4.28
N TYR A 86 -4.92 -1.29 5.49
CA TYR A 86 -5.65 -1.60 6.73
C TYR A 86 -6.80 -0.64 6.98
N GLU A 87 -6.73 0.58 6.42
CA GLU A 87 -7.69 1.65 6.69
C GLU A 87 -8.73 1.81 5.58
N GLN A 88 -8.84 0.84 4.66
CA GLN A 88 -9.86 0.92 3.61
C GLN A 88 -11.26 1.00 4.22
N SER A 89 -12.14 1.72 3.56
CA SER A 89 -13.49 1.99 4.07
C SER A 89 -14.62 1.43 3.23
N PHE A 90 -14.35 0.42 2.40
CA PHE A 90 -15.41 -0.34 1.71
C PHE A 90 -16.22 -1.15 2.72
N ASP A 91 -15.52 -1.68 3.72
CA ASP A 91 -16.11 -2.33 4.88
C ASP A 91 -15.11 -2.26 6.04
N ASP A 92 -15.46 -2.78 7.20
CA ASP A 92 -14.61 -2.75 8.38
C ASP A 92 -14.04 -4.11 8.76
N CYS A 93 -14.14 -5.10 7.86
CA CYS A 93 -13.71 -6.47 8.15
C CYS A 93 -12.67 -7.04 7.21
N HIS A 94 -12.30 -6.33 6.14
CA HIS A 94 -11.33 -6.82 5.17
C HIS A 94 -10.08 -5.96 5.13
N ILE A 95 -8.98 -6.59 4.67
CA ILE A 95 -7.69 -5.94 4.44
C ILE A 95 -7.33 -6.20 2.98
N PHE A 96 -6.96 -5.16 2.25
CA PHE A 96 -6.49 -5.28 0.86
C PHE A 96 -4.97 -5.34 0.87
N GLU A 97 -4.39 -6.27 0.12
CA GLU A 97 -2.94 -6.44 0.07
C GLU A 97 -2.50 -6.92 -1.30
N PHE A 98 -1.38 -6.40 -1.79
CA PHE A 98 -0.71 -6.94 -2.98
C PHE A 98 0.80 -6.91 -2.80
N GLU A 99 1.51 -7.60 -3.70
CA GLU A 99 2.97 -7.59 -3.73
C GLU A 99 3.45 -6.76 -4.91
N PHE A 100 4.52 -6.00 -4.70
CA PHE A 100 5.19 -5.27 -5.77
C PHE A 100 6.57 -5.89 -5.98
N MET A 101 6.91 -6.13 -7.26
CA MET A 101 8.15 -6.80 -7.63
C MET A 101 9.26 -5.81 -7.99
N ASP A 102 8.91 -4.53 -8.16
CA ASP A 102 9.86 -3.47 -8.46
C ASP A 102 9.51 -2.19 -7.71
N ASP A 103 10.47 -1.30 -7.56
CA ASP A 103 10.29 -0.04 -6.82
C ASP A 103 9.47 1.00 -7.60
N ALA A 104 9.21 0.75 -8.88
CA ALA A 104 8.40 1.64 -9.71
C ALA A 104 6.91 1.30 -9.68
N PHE A 105 6.51 0.22 -8.99
CA PHE A 105 5.14 -0.27 -8.92
C PHE A 105 4.55 -0.59 -10.31
N GLU A 106 5.39 -1.09 -11.20
CA GLU A 106 4.97 -1.51 -12.53
C GLU A 106 4.63 -3.00 -12.60
N ASP A 107 5.23 -3.82 -11.74
CA ASP A 107 4.99 -5.25 -11.66
C ASP A 107 4.30 -5.58 -10.34
N LEU A 108 2.99 -5.76 -10.39
CA LEU A 108 2.13 -5.99 -9.23
C LEU A 108 1.53 -7.39 -9.32
N GLN A 109 1.52 -8.11 -8.19
CA GLN A 109 1.04 -9.49 -8.16
C GLN A 109 0.34 -9.80 -6.83
N TYR A 110 -0.39 -10.91 -6.81
CA TYR A 110 -0.95 -11.52 -5.61
C TYR A 110 -1.89 -10.61 -4.80
N PHE A 111 -2.75 -9.87 -5.50
CA PHE A 111 -3.76 -9.08 -4.81
C PHE A 111 -4.74 -9.98 -4.09
N SER A 112 -4.99 -9.68 -2.80
CA SER A 112 -5.97 -10.41 -1.99
C SER A 112 -6.83 -9.43 -1.19
N ILE A 113 -8.04 -9.88 -0.90
CA ILE A 113 -8.97 -9.19 -0.02
C ILE A 113 -9.27 -10.19 1.10
N ASP A 114 -8.61 -10.01 2.24
CA ASP A 114 -8.65 -10.93 3.36
C ASP A 114 -9.33 -10.30 4.57
N GLY A 115 -9.94 -11.15 5.38
CA GLY A 115 -10.58 -10.64 6.58
C GLY A 115 -10.93 -11.66 7.62
#